data_69dd3fe5fb6f5878ed0e68d80dabd576
#
_entry.id   69dd3fe5fb6f5878ed0e68d80dabd576
#
_cell.length_a   1.000
_cell.length_b   1.000
_cell.length_c   1.000
_cell.angle_alpha   90.00
_cell.angle_beta   90.00
_cell.angle_gamma   90.00
#
_symmetry.space_group_name_H-M   'P 1'
#
loop_
_entity.id
_entity.type
_entity.pdbx_description
1 polymer ?
#
loop_
_entity_poly.entity_id
_entity_poly.type
_entity_poly.pdbx_seq_one_letter_code
_entity_poly.pdbx_strand_id
1 'polypeptide(L)'
;MKLSDLLDTLDKESKKLLSAFFQEKKIRSSMPHDHRVAEMLELDARMGGALTQTLTEHLLTLKAYLQGRPVKLEHLTFILRNIASSYEVKLTSTDLKLISYYASHPEATPSEAAANLKVAPSWERRRRGELVRKNVISFPAVVNPARLGLRKVVVLVDEPQTSGKEVNVSLAKWLTAEHLLWGGPPLLLQVYTVPAGWAWLPIRELNPVRAWLVRSTAYGLNTASYEPGLGWKLNVEAWGVYFKELLAEGWEVPSESSWRRVEHEGTPLPLEAWEVKAAALLAADTRMRLEALAEAIGKSLAAAHQCKQKLLADALTPILNLNHVGLSESLLLILEELDVSFQAVEAALRELPKIWVYKVEDFRGSEELLCWLELPSGLTHKLTRVLEEVLAPVAKYSLYFRGYHLGSSLPSPSLYNGKKKSWQPPQPAAEKLKPSRLEKKRSL
;
A
#
# COMPACT_ATOMS: atom_id res chain seq x y z
N MET A 1 -2.96 -12.54 35.83
CA MET A 1 -2.23 -13.54 35.03
C MET A 1 -1.11 -12.81 34.29
N LYS A 2 0.11 -13.30 34.35
CA LYS A 2 1.24 -12.71 33.65
C LYS A 2 1.19 -13.13 32.16
N LEU A 3 1.75 -12.32 31.28
CA LEU A 3 1.82 -12.62 29.85
C LEU A 3 2.48 -13.99 29.58
N SER A 4 3.45 -14.37 30.42
CA SER A 4 4.08 -15.69 30.40
C SER A 4 3.07 -16.86 30.49
N ASP A 5 2.08 -16.72 31.38
CA ASP A 5 1.09 -17.75 31.64
C ASP A 5 0.13 -17.95 30.46
N LEU A 6 -0.04 -16.88 29.67
CA LEU A 6 -0.81 -16.90 28.42
C LEU A 6 -0.05 -17.62 27.30
N LEU A 7 1.23 -17.31 27.16
CA LEU A 7 2.07 -17.93 26.12
C LEU A 7 2.17 -19.45 26.28
N ASP A 8 2.13 -19.97 27.51
CA ASP A 8 2.20 -21.43 27.78
C ASP A 8 0.96 -22.20 27.35
N THR A 9 -0.13 -21.49 27.03
CA THR A 9 -1.37 -22.10 26.53
C THR A 9 -1.45 -22.22 25.02
N LEU A 10 -0.48 -21.66 24.31
CA LEU A 10 -0.44 -21.60 22.86
C LEU A 10 0.40 -22.74 22.27
N ASP A 11 0.06 -23.14 21.05
CA ASP A 11 0.96 -23.99 20.28
C ASP A 11 2.25 -23.26 19.90
N LYS A 12 3.21 -23.99 19.34
CA LYS A 12 4.54 -23.45 19.02
C LYS A 12 4.50 -22.26 18.05
N GLU A 13 3.61 -22.30 17.05
CA GLU A 13 3.50 -21.26 16.04
C GLU A 13 2.82 -20.01 16.57
N SER A 14 1.69 -20.15 17.28
CA SER A 14 1.02 -19.07 17.97
C SER A 14 1.92 -18.37 18.99
N LYS A 15 2.70 -19.16 19.75
CA LYS A 15 3.68 -18.64 20.71
C LYS A 15 4.76 -17.81 20.02
N LYS A 16 5.27 -18.30 18.88
CA LYS A 16 6.27 -17.58 18.08
C LYS A 16 5.71 -16.26 17.57
N LEU A 17 4.49 -16.25 17.01
CA LEU A 17 3.83 -15.06 16.49
C LEU A 17 3.61 -14.00 17.57
N LEU A 18 3.02 -14.37 18.72
CA LEU A 18 2.78 -13.42 19.80
C LEU A 18 4.08 -12.91 20.44
N SER A 19 5.09 -13.76 20.58
CA SER A 19 6.42 -13.31 21.08
C SER A 19 7.05 -12.29 20.16
N ALA A 20 6.98 -12.49 18.83
CA ALA A 20 7.46 -11.53 17.83
C ALA A 20 6.66 -10.21 17.91
N PHE A 21 5.34 -10.25 18.01
CA PHE A 21 4.50 -9.06 18.19
C PHE A 21 4.91 -8.24 19.43
N PHE A 22 5.11 -8.88 20.58
CA PHE A 22 5.50 -8.18 21.80
C PHE A 22 6.91 -7.59 21.72
N GLN A 23 7.82 -8.28 21.02
CA GLN A 23 9.17 -7.79 20.79
C GLN A 23 9.15 -6.55 19.89
N GLU A 24 8.48 -6.62 18.75
CA GLU A 24 8.35 -5.52 17.79
C GLU A 24 7.58 -4.33 18.37
N LYS A 25 6.55 -4.57 19.18
CA LYS A 25 5.83 -3.52 19.92
C LYS A 25 6.74 -2.72 20.84
N LYS A 26 7.76 -3.36 21.47
CA LYS A 26 8.75 -2.68 22.31
C LYS A 26 9.75 -1.86 21.49
N ILE A 27 10.20 -2.42 20.37
CA ILE A 27 11.25 -1.81 19.53
C ILE A 27 10.67 -0.70 18.65
N ARG A 28 9.35 -0.69 18.40
CA ARG A 28 8.68 0.18 17.44
C ARG A 28 9.34 0.12 16.05
N SER A 29 9.69 -1.08 15.62
CA SER A 29 10.27 -1.32 14.31
C SER A 29 9.33 -0.82 13.21
N SER A 30 9.89 -0.14 12.22
CA SER A 30 9.13 0.36 11.07
C SER A 30 8.74 -0.73 10.08
N MET A 31 9.34 -1.92 10.17
CA MET A 31 9.07 -3.06 9.27
C MET A 31 9.29 -4.38 10.00
N PRO A 32 8.23 -4.99 10.54
CA PRO A 32 8.31 -6.35 11.08
C PRO A 32 8.59 -7.36 9.96
N HIS A 33 9.39 -8.37 10.25
CA HIS A 33 9.71 -9.45 9.30
C HIS A 33 8.54 -10.41 9.02
N ASP A 34 7.53 -10.44 9.90
CA ASP A 34 6.34 -11.27 9.75
C ASP A 34 5.12 -10.35 9.54
N HIS A 35 4.42 -10.54 8.42
CA HIS A 35 3.24 -9.75 8.06
C HIS A 35 2.12 -9.82 9.10
N ARG A 36 1.94 -10.97 9.76
CA ARG A 36 0.93 -11.13 10.82
C ARG A 36 1.27 -10.28 12.03
N VAL A 37 2.55 -10.11 12.33
CA VAL A 37 3.02 -9.17 13.36
C VAL A 37 2.72 -7.74 12.94
N ALA A 38 2.89 -7.37 11.67
CA ALA A 38 2.54 -6.05 11.15
C ALA A 38 1.04 -5.77 11.31
N GLU A 39 0.18 -6.73 10.93
CA GLU A 39 -1.28 -6.63 11.09
C GLU A 39 -1.68 -6.47 12.58
N MET A 40 -1.03 -7.21 13.47
CA MET A 40 -1.27 -7.09 14.91
C MET A 40 -0.83 -5.74 15.47
N LEU A 41 0.31 -5.19 15.04
CA LEU A 41 0.77 -3.86 15.44
C LEU A 41 -0.17 -2.77 14.94
N GLU A 42 -0.66 -2.90 13.73
CA GLU A 42 -1.62 -1.98 13.16
C GLU A 42 -2.96 -2.05 13.91
N LEU A 43 -3.46 -3.24 14.20
CA LEU A 43 -4.66 -3.43 15.01
C LEU A 43 -4.49 -2.87 16.43
N ASP A 44 -3.34 -3.09 17.06
CA ASP A 44 -3.01 -2.53 18.38
C ASP A 44 -3.00 -1.00 18.37
N ALA A 45 -2.44 -0.39 17.33
CA ALA A 45 -2.46 1.07 17.16
C ALA A 45 -3.89 1.60 17.01
N ARG A 46 -4.76 0.93 16.24
CA ARG A 46 -6.19 1.26 16.12
C ARG A 46 -6.91 1.22 17.47
N MET A 47 -6.58 0.22 18.27
CA MET A 47 -7.17 0.03 19.59
C MET A 47 -6.55 0.92 20.67
N GLY A 48 -5.69 1.88 20.29
CA GLY A 48 -4.99 2.74 21.24
C GLY A 48 -4.06 1.97 22.19
N GLY A 49 -3.52 0.84 21.75
CA GLY A 49 -2.63 -0.03 22.52
C GLY A 49 -3.35 -1.11 23.34
N ALA A 50 -4.66 -1.24 23.22
CA ALA A 50 -5.48 -2.16 24.00
C ALA A 50 -5.54 -3.61 23.45
N LEU A 51 -4.94 -3.90 22.27
CA LEU A 51 -5.00 -5.23 21.67
C LEU A 51 -4.52 -6.33 22.62
N THR A 52 -3.43 -6.07 23.34
CA THR A 52 -2.87 -7.05 24.29
C THR A 52 -3.89 -7.46 25.35
N GLN A 53 -4.62 -6.48 25.92
CA GLN A 53 -5.64 -6.75 26.93
C GLN A 53 -6.80 -7.53 26.33
N THR A 54 -7.37 -7.04 25.22
CA THR A 54 -8.52 -7.66 24.54
C THR A 54 -8.20 -9.08 24.08
N LEU A 55 -7.02 -9.27 23.48
CA LEU A 55 -6.55 -10.59 23.06
C LEU A 55 -6.41 -11.53 24.25
N THR A 56 -5.89 -11.05 25.38
CA THR A 56 -5.79 -11.82 26.63
C THR A 56 -7.15 -12.32 27.10
N GLU A 57 -8.15 -11.45 27.11
CA GLU A 57 -9.53 -11.79 27.51
C GLU A 57 -10.14 -12.86 26.61
N HIS A 58 -10.01 -12.71 25.28
CA HIS A 58 -10.48 -13.70 24.31
C HIS A 58 -9.74 -15.04 24.41
N LEU A 59 -8.42 -15.03 24.61
CA LEU A 59 -7.64 -16.25 24.76
C LEU A 59 -7.96 -16.99 26.06
N LEU A 60 -8.26 -16.29 27.15
CA LEU A 60 -8.74 -16.90 28.41
C LEU A 60 -10.08 -17.58 28.22
N THR A 61 -11.02 -16.94 27.56
CA THR A 61 -12.32 -17.51 27.23
C THR A 61 -12.16 -18.76 26.37
N LEU A 62 -11.33 -18.68 25.33
CA LEU A 62 -11.06 -19.83 24.46
C LEU A 62 -10.36 -20.98 25.18
N LYS A 63 -9.39 -20.68 26.07
CA LYS A 63 -8.71 -21.68 26.89
C LYS A 63 -9.71 -22.46 27.75
N ALA A 64 -10.64 -21.76 28.38
CA ALA A 64 -11.70 -22.41 29.17
C ALA A 64 -12.56 -23.34 28.28
N TYR A 65 -12.90 -22.90 27.07
CA TYR A 65 -13.66 -23.67 26.10
C TYR A 65 -12.88 -24.91 25.60
N LEU A 66 -11.58 -24.77 25.34
CA LEU A 66 -10.71 -25.83 24.81
C LEU A 66 -10.31 -26.87 25.87
N GLN A 67 -10.73 -26.71 27.14
CA GLN A 67 -10.49 -27.64 28.22
C GLN A 67 -9.03 -28.12 28.35
N GLY A 68 -8.09 -27.17 28.23
CA GLY A 68 -6.66 -27.45 28.37
C GLY A 68 -5.93 -27.83 27.06
N ARG A 69 -6.64 -27.97 25.94
CA ARG A 69 -5.98 -28.12 24.64
C ARG A 69 -5.27 -26.81 24.24
N PRO A 70 -4.13 -26.88 23.54
CA PRO A 70 -3.41 -25.68 23.12
C PRO A 70 -4.21 -24.86 22.11
N VAL A 71 -4.13 -23.54 22.23
CA VAL A 71 -4.67 -22.61 21.25
C VAL A 71 -3.78 -22.66 20.00
N LYS A 72 -4.35 -23.10 18.89
CA LYS A 72 -3.66 -23.17 17.61
C LYS A 72 -3.66 -21.82 16.87
N LEU A 73 -2.75 -21.67 15.91
CA LEU A 73 -2.64 -20.48 15.08
C LEU A 73 -3.97 -20.09 14.39
N GLU A 74 -4.75 -21.08 13.96
CA GLU A 74 -6.08 -20.87 13.35
C GLU A 74 -7.04 -20.17 14.32
N HIS A 75 -7.05 -20.60 15.59
CA HIS A 75 -7.87 -19.97 16.63
C HIS A 75 -7.42 -18.54 16.91
N LEU A 76 -6.11 -18.30 16.97
CA LEU A 76 -5.55 -16.97 17.17
C LEU A 76 -5.92 -16.04 16.00
N THR A 77 -5.80 -16.52 14.76
CA THR A 77 -6.16 -15.76 13.56
C THR A 77 -7.66 -15.44 13.54
N PHE A 78 -8.52 -16.39 13.93
CA PHE A 78 -9.96 -16.16 14.04
C PHE A 78 -10.29 -15.07 15.08
N ILE A 79 -9.67 -15.12 16.26
CA ILE A 79 -9.83 -14.10 17.30
C ILE A 79 -9.41 -12.74 16.79
N LEU A 80 -8.23 -12.64 16.16
CA LEU A 80 -7.72 -11.39 15.62
C LEU A 80 -8.66 -10.78 14.56
N ARG A 81 -9.21 -11.60 13.67
CA ARG A 81 -10.21 -11.16 12.69
C ARG A 81 -11.48 -10.63 13.35
N ASN A 82 -11.99 -11.32 14.36
CA ASN A 82 -13.18 -10.86 15.11
C ASN A 82 -12.91 -9.54 15.83
N ILE A 83 -11.77 -9.40 16.47
CA ILE A 83 -11.36 -8.14 17.10
C ILE A 83 -11.27 -7.04 16.03
N ALA A 84 -10.61 -7.29 14.89
CA ALA A 84 -10.45 -6.33 13.83
C ALA A 84 -11.80 -5.86 13.26
N SER A 85 -12.76 -6.78 13.04
CA SER A 85 -14.10 -6.44 12.54
C SER A 85 -14.92 -5.64 13.54
N SER A 86 -14.78 -5.88 14.84
CA SER A 86 -15.49 -5.11 15.88
C SER A 86 -14.97 -3.67 16.05
N TYR A 87 -13.76 -3.39 15.59
CA TYR A 87 -13.15 -2.05 15.63
C TYR A 87 -13.29 -1.27 14.32
N GLU A 88 -14.13 -1.74 13.41
CA GLU A 88 -14.49 -0.98 12.20
C GLU A 88 -15.17 0.33 12.58
N VAL A 89 -14.62 1.44 12.10
CA VAL A 89 -15.15 2.78 12.40
C VAL A 89 -16.32 3.07 11.48
N LYS A 90 -17.50 3.27 12.05
CA LYS A 90 -18.66 3.77 11.30
C LYS A 90 -18.54 5.28 11.11
N LEU A 91 -18.58 5.71 9.85
CA LEU A 91 -18.50 7.12 9.49
C LEU A 91 -19.88 7.77 9.56
N THR A 92 -19.92 9.01 10.04
CA THR A 92 -21.10 9.87 9.97
C THR A 92 -21.16 10.59 8.62
N SER A 93 -22.31 11.19 8.29
CA SER A 93 -22.43 12.02 7.08
C SER A 93 -21.44 13.18 7.04
N THR A 94 -21.12 13.75 8.19
CA THR A 94 -20.14 14.84 8.30
C THR A 94 -18.71 14.34 8.10
N ASP A 95 -18.41 13.13 8.59
CA ASP A 95 -17.11 12.49 8.32
C ASP A 95 -16.91 12.23 6.82
N LEU A 96 -17.95 11.72 6.15
CA LEU A 96 -17.89 11.49 4.71
C LEU A 96 -17.64 12.77 3.93
N LYS A 97 -18.32 13.87 4.27
CA LYS A 97 -18.06 15.17 3.64
C LYS A 97 -16.62 15.62 3.86
N LEU A 98 -16.08 15.44 5.06
CA LEU A 98 -14.69 15.77 5.38
C LEU A 98 -13.72 14.91 4.60
N ILE A 99 -13.95 13.60 4.52
CA ILE A 99 -13.15 12.63 3.79
C ILE A 99 -13.20 12.92 2.29
N SER A 100 -14.39 13.11 1.70
CA SER A 100 -14.56 13.42 0.28
C SER A 100 -13.85 14.72 -0.10
N TYR A 101 -13.94 15.75 0.74
CA TYR A 101 -13.23 17.01 0.53
C TYR A 101 -11.72 16.80 0.50
N TYR A 102 -11.15 16.10 1.49
CA TYR A 102 -9.71 15.84 1.53
C TYR A 102 -9.25 14.79 0.50
N ALA A 103 -10.11 13.92 0.02
CA ALA A 103 -9.79 13.04 -1.09
C ALA A 103 -9.51 13.83 -2.38
N SER A 104 -10.30 14.89 -2.61
CA SER A 104 -10.12 15.80 -3.75
C SER A 104 -9.05 16.90 -3.51
N HIS A 105 -8.84 17.30 -2.24
CA HIS A 105 -7.92 18.38 -1.85
C HIS A 105 -7.02 17.94 -0.68
N PRO A 106 -6.14 16.95 -0.88
CA PRO A 106 -5.33 16.39 0.22
C PRO A 106 -4.33 17.39 0.80
N GLU A 107 -3.97 18.43 0.05
CA GLU A 107 -3.10 19.53 0.46
C GLU A 107 -3.83 20.66 1.22
N ALA A 108 -5.16 20.74 1.14
CA ALA A 108 -5.95 21.84 1.72
C ALA A 108 -5.68 22.02 3.20
N THR A 109 -5.59 23.27 3.63
CA THR A 109 -5.44 23.62 5.04
C THR A 109 -6.74 23.34 5.83
N PRO A 110 -6.66 23.17 7.16
CA PRO A 110 -7.86 23.03 7.99
C PRO A 110 -8.84 24.19 7.86
N SER A 111 -8.35 25.40 7.61
CA SER A 111 -9.20 26.60 7.44
C SER A 111 -9.96 26.57 6.13
N GLU A 112 -9.31 26.18 5.04
CA GLU A 112 -9.95 26.00 3.72
C GLU A 112 -11.01 24.90 3.78
N ALA A 113 -10.68 23.76 4.38
CA ALA A 113 -11.62 22.66 4.56
C ALA A 113 -12.84 23.09 5.40
N ALA A 114 -12.62 23.78 6.51
CA ALA A 114 -13.69 24.28 7.36
C ALA A 114 -14.61 25.28 6.63
N ALA A 115 -14.04 26.21 5.87
CA ALA A 115 -14.78 27.18 5.07
C ALA A 115 -15.64 26.48 4.01
N ASN A 116 -15.07 25.54 3.25
CA ASN A 116 -15.77 24.80 2.21
C ASN A 116 -16.90 23.94 2.78
N LEU A 117 -16.65 23.26 3.88
CA LEU A 117 -17.64 22.40 4.57
C LEU A 117 -18.66 23.19 5.40
N LYS A 118 -18.50 24.52 5.53
CA LYS A 118 -19.32 25.40 6.36
C LYS A 118 -19.39 24.94 7.83
N VAL A 119 -18.23 24.58 8.38
CA VAL A 119 -18.06 24.18 9.79
C VAL A 119 -17.06 25.08 10.49
N ALA A 120 -17.06 25.08 11.83
CA ALA A 120 -16.06 25.83 12.58
C ALA A 120 -14.65 25.21 12.39
N PRO A 121 -13.59 26.03 12.22
CA PRO A 121 -12.21 25.51 12.07
C PRO A 121 -11.74 24.66 13.27
N SER A 122 -12.23 24.95 14.46
CA SER A 122 -11.95 24.14 15.67
C SER A 122 -12.59 22.77 15.60
N TRP A 123 -13.80 22.66 15.04
CA TRP A 123 -14.48 21.39 14.83
C TRP A 123 -13.71 20.53 13.80
N GLU A 124 -13.35 21.13 12.64
CA GLU A 124 -12.56 20.44 11.62
C GLU A 124 -11.27 19.86 12.21
N ARG A 125 -10.48 20.71 12.87
CA ARG A 125 -9.19 20.32 13.46
C ARG A 125 -9.33 19.17 14.46
N ARG A 126 -10.34 19.25 15.33
CA ARG A 126 -10.63 18.19 16.30
C ARG A 126 -11.03 16.90 15.59
N ARG A 127 -12.01 16.98 14.67
CA ARG A 127 -12.56 15.77 14.03
C ARG A 127 -11.55 15.09 13.12
N ARG A 128 -10.83 15.83 12.28
CA ARG A 128 -9.73 15.30 11.50
C ARG A 128 -8.66 14.66 12.41
N GLY A 129 -8.28 15.33 13.48
CA GLY A 129 -7.33 14.81 14.47
C GLY A 129 -7.78 13.48 15.11
N GLU A 130 -9.09 13.33 15.37
CA GLU A 130 -9.66 12.06 15.85
C GLU A 130 -9.57 10.95 14.80
N LEU A 131 -9.92 11.24 13.54
CA LEU A 131 -9.85 10.28 12.45
C LEU A 131 -8.41 9.85 12.15
N VAL A 132 -7.46 10.79 12.19
CA VAL A 132 -6.02 10.49 12.04
C VAL A 132 -5.51 9.63 13.21
N ARG A 133 -5.83 10.00 14.45
CA ARG A 133 -5.41 9.24 15.65
C ARG A 133 -5.95 7.82 15.68
N LYS A 134 -7.16 7.62 15.14
CA LYS A 134 -7.78 6.28 14.99
C LYS A 134 -7.29 5.56 13.74
N ASN A 135 -6.35 6.12 13.01
CA ASN A 135 -5.86 5.62 11.73
C ASN A 135 -6.95 5.37 10.67
N VAL A 136 -8.08 6.10 10.78
CA VAL A 136 -9.16 6.04 9.77
C VAL A 136 -8.74 6.75 8.51
N ILE A 137 -8.07 7.90 8.65
CA ILE A 137 -7.47 8.63 7.55
C ILE A 137 -5.98 8.86 7.79
N SER A 138 -5.22 8.86 6.72
CA SER A 138 -3.82 9.27 6.69
C SER A 138 -3.53 10.06 5.41
N PHE A 139 -2.45 10.80 5.39
CA PHE A 139 -2.07 11.68 4.28
C PHE A 139 -0.70 11.31 3.71
N PRO A 140 -0.53 10.10 3.16
CA PRO A 140 0.70 9.74 2.47
C PRO A 140 0.83 10.46 1.12
N ALA A 141 1.93 10.21 0.41
CA ALA A 141 2.09 10.65 -0.97
C ALA A 141 2.28 9.47 -1.92
N VAL A 142 1.75 9.62 -3.13
CA VAL A 142 2.23 8.87 -4.28
C VAL A 142 3.57 9.46 -4.70
N VAL A 143 4.59 8.61 -4.76
CA VAL A 143 5.96 9.04 -5.06
C VAL A 143 6.24 8.91 -6.55
N ASN A 144 6.84 9.95 -7.16
CA ASN A 144 7.51 9.82 -8.46
C ASN A 144 8.95 9.35 -8.24
N PRO A 145 9.26 8.06 -8.39
CA PRO A 145 10.58 7.54 -8.12
C PRO A 145 11.65 8.09 -9.09
N ALA A 146 11.28 8.42 -10.33
CA ALA A 146 12.22 8.95 -11.31
C ALA A 146 12.81 10.29 -10.88
N ARG A 147 12.00 11.15 -10.25
CA ARG A 147 12.47 12.43 -9.68
C ARG A 147 13.47 12.25 -8.52
N LEU A 148 13.46 11.06 -7.91
CA LEU A 148 14.41 10.68 -6.85
C LEU A 148 15.59 9.84 -7.39
N GLY A 149 15.72 9.65 -8.71
CA GLY A 149 16.75 8.83 -9.32
C GLY A 149 16.53 7.32 -9.19
N LEU A 150 15.30 6.92 -8.96
CA LEU A 150 14.87 5.54 -8.74
C LEU A 150 13.94 5.04 -9.87
N ARG A 151 13.79 3.73 -9.95
CA ARG A 151 12.78 3.04 -10.77
C ARG A 151 12.05 2.01 -9.90
N LYS A 152 10.76 1.87 -10.14
CA LYS A 152 9.93 0.87 -9.47
C LYS A 152 9.75 -0.33 -10.41
N VAL A 153 10.13 -1.50 -9.93
CA VAL A 153 10.04 -2.79 -10.64
C VAL A 153 9.12 -3.69 -9.84
N VAL A 154 8.13 -4.27 -10.50
CA VAL A 154 7.24 -5.27 -9.93
C VAL A 154 7.64 -6.63 -10.46
N VAL A 155 7.75 -7.63 -9.61
CA VAL A 155 8.02 -9.01 -10.00
C VAL A 155 7.02 -9.96 -9.36
N LEU A 156 6.60 -10.96 -10.12
CA LEU A 156 5.74 -12.05 -9.66
C LEU A 156 6.57 -13.31 -9.59
N VAL A 157 6.70 -13.89 -8.39
CA VAL A 157 7.53 -15.07 -8.14
C VAL A 157 6.71 -16.17 -7.48
N ASP A 158 7.09 -17.44 -7.72
CA ASP A 158 6.51 -18.57 -7.00
C ASP A 158 6.94 -18.56 -5.52
N GLU A 159 6.02 -18.69 -4.59
CA GLU A 159 6.31 -18.72 -3.16
C GLU A 159 7.34 -19.80 -2.76
N PRO A 160 7.28 -21.05 -3.26
CA PRO A 160 8.25 -22.08 -2.93
C PRO A 160 9.69 -21.78 -3.33
N GLN A 161 9.89 -20.93 -4.36
CA GLN A 161 11.24 -20.59 -4.82
C GLN A 161 11.97 -19.62 -3.88
N THR A 162 11.21 -18.88 -3.06
CA THR A 162 11.78 -17.90 -2.13
C THR A 162 12.07 -18.49 -0.75
N SER A 163 11.40 -19.57 -0.36
CA SER A 163 11.50 -20.16 0.98
C SER A 163 12.80 -20.93 1.26
N GLY A 164 13.64 -21.18 0.27
CA GLY A 164 14.89 -21.92 0.41
C GLY A 164 16.14 -21.26 -0.17
N LYS A 165 16.01 -20.19 -0.94
CA LYS A 165 17.16 -19.41 -1.40
C LYS A 165 17.41 -18.28 -0.40
N GLU A 166 18.64 -18.14 0.10
CA GLU A 166 19.07 -16.91 0.76
C GLU A 166 18.74 -15.74 -0.17
N VAL A 167 17.67 -15.01 0.15
CA VAL A 167 17.35 -13.76 -0.55
C VAL A 167 18.61 -12.92 -0.48
N ASN A 168 19.12 -12.48 -1.63
CA ASN A 168 20.28 -11.61 -1.67
C ASN A 168 20.02 -10.43 -0.73
N VAL A 169 20.72 -10.42 0.43
CA VAL A 169 20.52 -9.44 1.52
C VAL A 169 20.65 -8.01 0.98
N SER A 170 21.44 -7.82 -0.07
CA SER A 170 21.59 -6.53 -0.73
C SER A 170 20.33 -6.12 -1.48
N LEU A 171 19.65 -7.05 -2.16
CA LEU A 171 18.39 -6.77 -2.89
C LEU A 171 17.22 -6.54 -1.92
N ALA A 172 17.17 -7.26 -0.80
CA ALA A 172 16.13 -7.12 0.21
C ALA A 172 16.00 -5.68 0.75
N LYS A 173 17.09 -4.91 0.77
CA LYS A 173 17.08 -3.49 1.20
C LYS A 173 16.30 -2.57 0.25
N TRP A 174 16.05 -3.02 -0.97
CA TRP A 174 15.35 -2.30 -2.03
C TRP A 174 13.91 -2.75 -2.21
N LEU A 175 13.50 -3.81 -1.49
CA LEU A 175 12.12 -4.26 -1.45
C LEU A 175 11.27 -3.21 -0.74
N THR A 176 10.31 -2.63 -1.46
CA THR A 176 9.43 -1.59 -0.93
C THR A 176 8.01 -2.08 -0.71
N ALA A 177 7.60 -3.18 -1.34
CA ALA A 177 6.34 -3.83 -0.97
C ALA A 177 6.38 -5.33 -1.32
N GLU A 178 5.63 -6.12 -0.58
CA GLU A 178 5.42 -7.53 -0.82
C GLU A 178 3.96 -7.90 -0.57
N HIS A 179 3.38 -8.71 -1.45
CA HIS A 179 2.01 -9.16 -1.37
C HIS A 179 1.94 -10.67 -1.62
N LEU A 180 1.34 -11.41 -0.71
CA LEU A 180 0.97 -12.80 -0.96
C LEU A 180 -0.32 -12.84 -1.77
N LEU A 181 -0.33 -13.61 -2.85
CA LEU A 181 -1.44 -13.72 -3.78
C LEU A 181 -1.99 -15.13 -3.80
N TRP A 182 -3.32 -15.23 -3.82
CA TRP A 182 -4.08 -16.48 -3.94
C TRP A 182 -4.98 -16.41 -5.18
N GLY A 183 -5.02 -17.44 -5.97
CA GLY A 183 -5.82 -17.53 -7.21
C GLY A 183 -5.41 -18.76 -8.03
N GLY A 184 -4.67 -19.65 -7.39
CA GLY A 184 -4.03 -20.85 -7.90
C GLY A 184 -2.92 -21.25 -6.94
N PRO A 185 -1.75 -21.72 -7.43
CA PRO A 185 -0.55 -21.83 -6.61
C PRO A 185 -0.23 -20.47 -5.96
N PRO A 186 0.19 -20.44 -4.68
CA PRO A 186 0.51 -19.19 -4.02
C PRO A 186 1.69 -18.48 -4.72
N LEU A 187 1.51 -17.20 -4.99
CA LEU A 187 2.49 -16.33 -5.63
C LEU A 187 2.85 -15.18 -4.70
N LEU A 188 4.08 -14.67 -4.83
CA LEU A 188 4.51 -13.42 -4.21
C LEU A 188 4.67 -12.35 -5.28
N LEU A 189 3.94 -11.25 -5.12
CA LEU A 189 4.20 -10.04 -5.88
C LEU A 189 5.07 -9.12 -5.04
N GLN A 190 6.27 -8.85 -5.53
CA GLN A 190 7.26 -8.03 -4.86
C GLN A 190 7.52 -6.76 -5.66
N VAL A 191 7.56 -5.63 -4.96
CA VAL A 191 7.82 -4.31 -5.54
C VAL A 191 9.19 -3.84 -5.06
N TYR A 192 10.08 -3.65 -6.01
CA TYR A 192 11.43 -3.12 -5.77
C TYR A 192 11.51 -1.67 -6.25
N THR A 193 12.07 -0.80 -5.43
CA THR A 193 12.37 0.57 -5.83
C THR A 193 13.89 0.73 -5.81
N VAL A 194 14.52 0.63 -6.97
CA VAL A 194 15.98 0.56 -7.16
C VAL A 194 16.52 1.75 -7.92
N PRO A 195 17.83 2.07 -7.84
CA PRO A 195 18.45 3.09 -8.68
C PRO A 195 18.19 2.81 -10.17
N ALA A 196 17.99 3.86 -10.96
CA ALA A 196 17.48 3.73 -12.33
C ALA A 196 18.31 2.76 -13.21
N GLY A 197 19.62 2.75 -13.09
CA GLY A 197 20.50 1.84 -13.84
C GLY A 197 20.48 0.37 -13.38
N TRP A 198 19.70 0.04 -12.31
CA TRP A 198 19.67 -1.28 -11.69
C TRP A 198 18.29 -1.95 -11.74
N ALA A 199 17.39 -1.44 -12.58
CA ALA A 199 16.02 -1.97 -12.71
C ALA A 199 15.99 -3.46 -13.16
N TRP A 200 17.00 -3.93 -13.86
CA TRP A 200 17.16 -5.32 -14.31
C TRP A 200 17.54 -6.29 -13.18
N LEU A 201 18.09 -5.80 -12.05
CA LEU A 201 18.66 -6.66 -11.01
C LEU A 201 17.61 -7.55 -10.31
N PRO A 202 16.44 -7.08 -9.89
CA PRO A 202 15.42 -7.94 -9.30
C PRO A 202 15.02 -9.10 -10.22
N ILE A 203 14.98 -8.86 -11.52
CA ILE A 203 14.63 -9.87 -12.52
C ILE A 203 15.68 -10.94 -12.62
N ARG A 204 16.95 -10.54 -12.70
CA ARG A 204 18.06 -11.47 -12.80
C ARG A 204 18.24 -12.34 -11.55
N GLU A 205 18.12 -11.74 -10.37
CA GLU A 205 18.36 -12.43 -9.10
C GLU A 205 17.20 -13.36 -8.71
N LEU A 206 15.96 -13.00 -9.06
CA LEU A 206 14.77 -13.73 -8.62
C LEU A 206 14.26 -14.71 -9.68
N ASN A 207 14.61 -14.52 -10.95
CA ASN A 207 14.07 -15.31 -12.07
C ASN A 207 12.53 -15.43 -12.00
N PRO A 208 11.80 -14.31 -12.03
CA PRO A 208 10.37 -14.28 -11.75
C PRO A 208 9.55 -14.92 -12.88
N VAL A 209 8.33 -15.34 -12.55
CA VAL A 209 7.31 -15.77 -13.52
C VAL A 209 6.96 -14.61 -14.46
N ARG A 210 6.83 -13.40 -13.88
CA ARG A 210 6.59 -12.15 -14.63
C ARG A 210 7.31 -10.98 -13.96
N ALA A 211 7.64 -9.99 -14.77
CA ALA A 211 8.28 -8.78 -14.28
C ALA A 211 7.88 -7.56 -15.11
N TRP A 212 7.75 -6.42 -14.45
CA TRP A 212 7.29 -5.16 -15.05
C TRP A 212 8.06 -3.95 -14.51
N LEU A 213 8.22 -2.97 -15.38
CA LEU A 213 8.64 -1.63 -15.01
C LEU A 213 7.41 -0.73 -14.85
N VAL A 214 7.25 -0.09 -13.69
CA VAL A 214 6.12 0.82 -13.46
C VAL A 214 6.35 2.14 -14.18
N ARG A 215 5.41 2.53 -15.03
CA ARG A 215 5.42 3.77 -15.81
C ARG A 215 4.63 4.89 -15.15
N SER A 216 3.51 4.55 -14.53
CA SER A 216 2.76 5.48 -13.69
C SER A 216 2.09 4.78 -12.52
N THR A 217 1.74 5.56 -11.51
CA THR A 217 0.92 5.11 -10.38
C THR A 217 -0.27 6.04 -10.26
N ALA A 218 -1.47 5.48 -10.20
CA ALA A 218 -2.67 6.23 -9.91
C ALA A 218 -3.35 5.70 -8.64
N TYR A 219 -4.01 6.59 -7.93
CA TYR A 219 -4.78 6.30 -6.73
C TYR A 219 -6.15 6.94 -6.81
N GLY A 220 -7.18 6.20 -6.45
CA GLY A 220 -8.56 6.67 -6.36
C GLY A 220 -9.21 6.27 -5.06
N LEU A 221 -10.04 7.17 -4.54
CA LEU A 221 -10.90 6.96 -3.39
C LEU A 221 -12.29 7.50 -3.70
N ASN A 222 -13.28 6.62 -3.74
CA ASN A 222 -14.67 6.98 -3.98
C ASN A 222 -15.53 6.58 -2.78
N THR A 223 -16.14 7.55 -2.12
CA THR A 223 -17.00 7.33 -0.95
C THR A 223 -18.49 7.39 -1.28
N ALA A 224 -18.87 7.54 -2.56
CA ALA A 224 -20.27 7.69 -2.97
C ALA A 224 -21.16 6.51 -2.59
N SER A 225 -20.60 5.29 -2.57
CA SER A 225 -21.31 4.08 -2.17
C SER A 225 -21.27 3.79 -0.66
N TYR A 226 -20.78 4.71 0.17
CA TYR A 226 -20.79 4.56 1.63
C TYR A 226 -22.03 5.23 2.25
N GLU A 227 -22.85 4.46 2.94
CA GLU A 227 -23.98 4.97 3.70
C GLU A 227 -23.62 5.25 5.17
N PRO A 228 -23.84 6.48 5.68
CA PRO A 228 -23.53 6.83 7.06
C PRO A 228 -24.12 5.85 8.08
N GLY A 229 -23.29 5.33 8.97
CA GLY A 229 -23.70 4.39 10.01
C GLY A 229 -23.94 2.96 9.54
N LEU A 230 -24.17 2.72 8.24
CA LEU A 230 -24.46 1.40 7.67
C LEU A 230 -23.22 0.77 7.00
N GLY A 231 -22.37 1.58 6.38
CA GLY A 231 -21.19 1.11 5.66
C GLY A 231 -21.38 1.11 4.14
N TRP A 232 -20.57 0.32 3.43
CA TRP A 232 -20.55 0.30 1.97
C TRP A 232 -21.77 -0.41 1.36
N LYS A 233 -22.37 0.21 0.34
CA LYS A 233 -23.54 -0.27 -0.41
C LYS A 233 -23.25 -0.27 -1.92
N LEU A 234 -22.16 -0.90 -2.31
CA LEU A 234 -21.78 -1.00 -3.72
C LEU A 234 -22.72 -1.97 -4.47
N ASN A 235 -23.43 -1.47 -5.48
CA ASN A 235 -24.19 -2.28 -6.42
C ASN A 235 -23.27 -2.74 -7.56
N VAL A 236 -22.71 -3.94 -7.42
CA VAL A 236 -21.71 -4.48 -8.36
C VAL A 236 -22.32 -4.76 -9.73
N GLU A 237 -23.59 -5.17 -9.79
CA GLU A 237 -24.31 -5.43 -11.04
C GLU A 237 -24.52 -4.14 -11.84
N ALA A 238 -25.00 -3.07 -11.20
CA ALA A 238 -25.16 -1.77 -11.85
C ALA A 238 -23.80 -1.19 -12.29
N TRP A 239 -22.76 -1.37 -11.47
CA TRP A 239 -21.39 -0.99 -11.84
C TRP A 239 -20.90 -1.77 -13.07
N GLY A 240 -21.23 -3.06 -13.19
CA GLY A 240 -20.86 -3.87 -14.34
C GLY A 240 -21.54 -3.41 -15.64
N VAL A 241 -22.81 -3.00 -15.58
CA VAL A 241 -23.52 -2.39 -16.73
C VAL A 241 -22.82 -1.09 -17.15
N TYR A 242 -22.57 -0.20 -16.20
CA TYR A 242 -21.84 1.05 -16.45
C TYR A 242 -20.45 0.80 -17.06
N PHE A 243 -19.72 -0.22 -16.57
CA PHE A 243 -18.42 -0.56 -17.13
C PHE A 243 -18.52 -1.01 -18.60
N LYS A 244 -19.50 -1.85 -18.94
CA LYS A 244 -19.74 -2.27 -20.33
C LYS A 244 -20.06 -1.08 -21.24
N GLU A 245 -20.86 -0.13 -20.78
CA GLU A 245 -21.17 1.10 -21.52
C GLU A 245 -19.92 1.95 -21.76
N LEU A 246 -19.08 2.13 -20.74
CA LEU A 246 -17.83 2.87 -20.89
C LEU A 246 -16.87 2.22 -21.90
N LEU A 247 -16.76 0.90 -21.91
CA LEU A 247 -15.91 0.19 -22.87
C LEU A 247 -16.45 0.31 -24.31
N ALA A 248 -17.76 0.37 -24.48
CA ALA A 248 -18.38 0.48 -25.80
C ALA A 248 -18.33 1.90 -26.38
N GLU A 249 -18.48 2.94 -25.55
CA GLU A 249 -18.67 4.32 -25.99
C GLU A 249 -17.37 5.16 -26.00
N GLY A 250 -16.32 4.71 -25.34
CA GLY A 250 -15.01 5.38 -25.34
C GLY A 250 -15.01 6.77 -24.66
N TRP A 251 -15.67 6.90 -23.53
CA TRP A 251 -15.88 8.19 -22.84
C TRP A 251 -14.61 8.89 -22.37
N GLU A 252 -14.60 10.22 -22.49
CA GLU A 252 -13.64 11.08 -21.79
C GLU A 252 -14.03 11.22 -20.33
N VAL A 253 -13.06 11.00 -19.46
CA VAL A 253 -13.26 11.03 -18.00
C VAL A 253 -13.32 12.48 -17.50
N PRO A 254 -14.36 12.89 -16.73
CA PRO A 254 -14.38 14.22 -16.10
C PRO A 254 -13.13 14.47 -15.24
N SER A 255 -12.56 15.67 -15.35
CA SER A 255 -11.30 16.06 -14.68
C SER A 255 -11.41 16.21 -13.16
N GLU A 256 -12.62 16.30 -12.60
CA GLU A 256 -12.87 16.51 -11.17
C GLU A 256 -13.08 15.17 -10.45
N SER A 257 -11.99 14.56 -10.02
CA SER A 257 -12.08 13.34 -9.20
C SER A 257 -11.02 13.31 -8.13
N SER A 258 -11.27 12.53 -7.07
CA SER A 258 -10.28 12.11 -6.08
C SER A 258 -9.16 11.22 -6.68
N TRP A 259 -9.05 11.21 -7.99
CA TRP A 259 -8.06 10.45 -8.74
C TRP A 259 -6.75 11.21 -8.85
N ARG A 260 -5.66 10.60 -8.40
CA ARG A 260 -4.32 11.18 -8.48
C ARG A 260 -3.43 10.24 -9.28
N ARG A 261 -2.87 10.75 -10.37
CA ARG A 261 -1.90 10.01 -11.20
C ARG A 261 -0.54 10.68 -11.11
N VAL A 262 0.49 9.86 -11.05
CA VAL A 262 1.90 10.27 -11.05
C VAL A 262 2.62 9.47 -12.12
N GLU A 263 3.10 10.15 -13.14
CA GLU A 263 3.97 9.56 -14.16
C GLU A 263 5.38 9.38 -13.57
N HIS A 264 5.98 8.21 -13.81
CA HIS A 264 7.31 7.87 -13.31
C HIS A 264 8.40 8.34 -14.28
N GLU A 265 8.42 9.63 -14.52
CA GLU A 265 9.31 10.28 -15.48
C GLU A 265 9.95 11.56 -14.92
N GLY A 266 10.85 12.13 -15.68
CA GLY A 266 11.53 13.37 -15.35
C GLY A 266 12.97 13.17 -14.92
N THR A 267 13.74 14.25 -14.96
CA THR A 267 15.14 14.28 -14.52
C THR A 267 15.23 14.19 -13.00
N PRO A 268 16.14 13.37 -12.45
CA PRO A 268 16.36 13.31 -11.02
C PRO A 268 16.68 14.68 -10.41
N LEU A 269 16.05 14.97 -9.27
CA LEU A 269 16.34 16.17 -8.50
C LEU A 269 17.74 16.06 -7.88
N PRO A 270 18.52 17.14 -7.86
CA PRO A 270 19.79 17.19 -7.12
C PRO A 270 19.50 17.29 -5.63
N LEU A 271 19.39 16.15 -4.95
CA LEU A 271 19.05 16.08 -3.54
C LEU A 271 20.28 15.91 -2.66
N GLU A 272 20.22 16.50 -1.48
CA GLU A 272 21.13 16.20 -0.38
C GLU A 272 20.59 15.00 0.44
N ALA A 273 21.43 14.33 1.20
CA ALA A 273 21.02 13.16 1.99
C ALA A 273 19.87 13.46 2.98
N TRP A 274 19.86 14.66 3.56
CA TRP A 274 18.80 15.09 4.47
C TRP A 274 17.47 15.37 3.73
N GLU A 275 17.50 15.79 2.45
CA GLU A 275 16.32 15.96 1.61
C GLU A 275 15.72 14.60 1.24
N VAL A 276 16.54 13.58 0.98
CA VAL A 276 16.06 12.20 0.78
C VAL A 276 15.41 11.64 2.04
N LYS A 277 15.96 11.95 3.23
CA LYS A 277 15.32 11.62 4.50
C LYS A 277 13.98 12.34 4.66
N ALA A 278 13.90 13.62 4.29
CA ALA A 278 12.67 14.38 4.28
C ALA A 278 11.63 13.77 3.30
N ALA A 279 12.06 13.34 2.11
CA ALA A 279 11.19 12.69 1.13
C ALA A 279 10.56 11.40 1.70
N ALA A 280 11.32 10.57 2.40
CA ALA A 280 10.80 9.35 3.02
C ALA A 280 9.78 9.65 4.13
N LEU A 281 10.02 10.66 4.96
CA LEU A 281 9.10 11.09 6.01
C LEU A 281 7.81 11.68 5.41
N LEU A 282 7.92 12.54 4.41
CA LEU A 282 6.79 13.16 3.76
C LEU A 282 6.01 12.19 2.87
N ALA A 283 6.65 11.15 2.32
CA ALA A 283 5.94 10.09 1.62
C ALA A 283 5.01 9.31 2.55
N ALA A 284 5.36 9.17 3.83
CA ALA A 284 4.51 8.55 4.84
C ALA A 284 3.44 9.50 5.39
N ASP A 285 3.76 10.79 5.59
CA ASP A 285 2.83 11.81 6.08
C ASP A 285 3.16 13.20 5.52
N THR A 286 2.44 13.61 4.48
CA THR A 286 2.60 14.94 3.86
C THR A 286 2.19 16.08 4.78
N ARG A 287 1.41 15.79 5.82
CA ARG A 287 0.93 16.75 6.83
C ARG A 287 1.80 16.81 8.09
N MET A 288 2.94 16.12 8.07
CA MET A 288 3.93 16.22 9.15
C MET A 288 4.20 17.70 9.50
N ARG A 289 4.18 18.02 10.78
CA ARG A 289 4.47 19.37 11.29
C ARG A 289 5.87 19.78 10.89
N LEU A 290 6.02 21.06 10.56
CA LEU A 290 7.29 21.57 10.06
C LEU A 290 8.40 21.48 11.11
N GLU A 291 8.06 21.69 12.39
CA GLU A 291 8.99 21.53 13.52
C GLU A 291 9.49 20.10 13.64
N ALA A 292 8.57 19.13 13.55
CA ALA A 292 8.90 17.70 13.61
C ALA A 292 9.76 17.27 12.41
N LEU A 293 9.46 17.78 11.22
CA LEU A 293 10.28 17.53 10.03
C LEU A 293 11.67 18.12 10.21
N ALA A 294 11.80 19.38 10.64
CA ALA A 294 13.06 20.09 10.84
C ALA A 294 13.94 19.35 11.86
N GLU A 295 13.35 18.94 12.99
CA GLU A 295 14.02 18.14 14.02
C GLU A 295 14.51 16.79 13.45
N ALA A 296 13.61 16.06 12.78
CA ALA A 296 13.92 14.74 12.22
C ALA A 296 15.06 14.78 11.19
N ILE A 297 15.15 15.84 10.36
CA ILE A 297 16.22 16.00 9.36
C ILE A 297 17.44 16.76 9.87
N GLY A 298 17.41 17.33 11.08
CA GLY A 298 18.49 18.10 11.69
C GLY A 298 18.77 19.42 10.96
N LYS A 299 17.73 20.16 10.54
CA LYS A 299 17.82 21.41 9.78
C LYS A 299 16.94 22.51 10.38
N SER A 300 17.16 23.77 9.97
CA SER A 300 16.30 24.88 10.34
C SER A 300 14.89 24.74 9.80
N LEU A 301 13.91 25.40 10.43
CA LEU A 301 12.52 25.47 9.95
C LEU A 301 12.43 25.99 8.50
N ALA A 302 13.22 27.01 8.17
CA ALA A 302 13.27 27.58 6.82
C ALA A 302 13.73 26.54 5.78
N ALA A 303 14.81 25.81 6.07
CA ALA A 303 15.30 24.75 5.20
C ALA A 303 14.29 23.59 5.07
N ALA A 304 13.67 23.18 6.17
CA ALA A 304 12.63 22.15 6.16
C ALA A 304 11.39 22.58 5.33
N HIS A 305 10.99 23.85 5.44
CA HIS A 305 9.88 24.41 4.65
C HIS A 305 10.19 24.42 3.15
N GLN A 306 11.34 24.94 2.74
CA GLN A 306 11.77 24.96 1.34
C GLN A 306 11.87 23.53 0.76
N CYS A 307 12.45 22.60 1.52
CA CYS A 307 12.55 21.21 1.13
C CYS A 307 11.16 20.56 0.95
N LYS A 308 10.25 20.78 1.90
CA LYS A 308 8.87 20.28 1.81
C LYS A 308 8.17 20.83 0.55
N GLN A 309 8.26 22.14 0.28
CA GLN A 309 7.67 22.74 -0.92
C GLN A 309 8.26 22.13 -2.20
N LYS A 310 9.61 22.05 -2.30
CA LYS A 310 10.30 21.42 -3.43
C LYS A 310 9.84 19.97 -3.68
N LEU A 311 9.78 19.16 -2.63
CA LEU A 311 9.41 17.74 -2.76
C LEU A 311 7.94 17.57 -3.14
N LEU A 312 7.02 18.37 -2.59
CA LEU A 312 5.60 18.31 -2.92
C LEU A 312 5.31 18.85 -4.34
N ALA A 313 6.11 19.78 -4.83
CA ALA A 313 5.97 20.28 -6.20
C ALA A 313 6.46 19.26 -7.26
N ASP A 314 7.54 18.53 -6.95
CA ASP A 314 8.28 17.80 -7.98
C ASP A 314 8.26 16.28 -7.86
N ALA A 315 8.11 15.73 -6.64
CA ALA A 315 8.36 14.31 -6.41
C ALA A 315 7.27 13.57 -5.62
N LEU A 316 6.44 14.29 -4.87
CA LEU A 316 5.46 13.72 -3.94
C LEU A 316 4.08 14.29 -4.21
N THR A 317 3.14 13.48 -4.63
CA THR A 317 1.73 13.88 -4.81
C THR A 317 0.92 13.45 -3.60
N PRO A 318 0.43 14.40 -2.76
CA PRO A 318 -0.39 14.08 -1.60
C PRO A 318 -1.66 13.34 -1.98
N ILE A 319 -2.06 12.39 -1.14
CA ILE A 319 -3.34 11.69 -1.22
C ILE A 319 -3.96 11.58 0.16
N LEU A 320 -5.28 11.37 0.22
CA LEU A 320 -5.97 10.88 1.40
C LEU A 320 -6.07 9.36 1.30
N ASN A 321 -5.50 8.64 2.25
CA ASN A 321 -5.71 7.21 2.38
C ASN A 321 -6.75 6.92 3.45
N LEU A 322 -7.72 6.04 3.13
CA LEU A 322 -8.82 5.65 4.01
C LEU A 322 -8.61 4.21 4.47
N ASN A 323 -8.68 3.99 5.80
CA ASN A 323 -8.45 2.69 6.43
C ASN A 323 -9.60 2.38 7.41
N HIS A 324 -9.77 1.12 7.75
CA HIS A 324 -10.61 0.64 8.86
C HIS A 324 -12.09 1.05 8.80
N VAL A 325 -12.61 1.15 7.58
CA VAL A 325 -14.02 1.50 7.30
C VAL A 325 -14.75 0.38 6.56
N GLY A 326 -14.32 -0.86 6.74
CA GLY A 326 -14.98 -2.04 6.13
C GLY A 326 -14.49 -2.42 4.75
N LEU A 327 -13.36 -1.87 4.30
CA LEU A 327 -12.66 -2.35 3.10
C LEU A 327 -11.69 -3.47 3.50
N SER A 328 -12.23 -4.68 3.71
CA SER A 328 -11.49 -5.81 4.28
C SER A 328 -11.03 -6.84 3.25
N GLU A 329 -11.52 -6.75 2.04
CA GLU A 329 -11.12 -7.63 0.93
C GLU A 329 -10.25 -6.87 -0.06
N SER A 330 -9.30 -7.56 -0.67
CA SER A 330 -8.42 -6.96 -1.67
C SER A 330 -8.16 -7.91 -2.81
N LEU A 331 -8.32 -7.39 -4.03
CA LEU A 331 -8.17 -8.11 -5.28
C LEU A 331 -7.09 -7.43 -6.12
N LEU A 332 -6.18 -8.21 -6.70
CA LEU A 332 -5.29 -7.77 -7.77
C LEU A 332 -5.87 -8.22 -9.10
N LEU A 333 -6.16 -7.27 -9.96
CA LEU A 333 -6.49 -7.48 -11.36
C LEU A 333 -5.28 -7.11 -12.22
N ILE A 334 -4.81 -8.04 -13.03
CA ILE A 334 -3.78 -7.81 -14.05
C ILE A 334 -4.48 -7.83 -15.40
N LEU A 335 -4.35 -6.75 -16.17
CA LEU A 335 -4.92 -6.63 -17.51
C LEU A 335 -3.82 -6.59 -18.55
N GLU A 336 -3.88 -7.54 -19.46
CA GLU A 336 -2.94 -7.76 -20.56
C GLU A 336 -3.70 -7.62 -21.88
N GLU A 337 -3.00 -7.29 -22.97
CA GLU A 337 -3.56 -7.32 -24.33
C GLU A 337 -4.94 -6.65 -24.41
N LEU A 338 -5.03 -5.38 -23.95
CA LEU A 338 -6.28 -4.62 -23.94
C LEU A 338 -6.64 -4.16 -25.35
N ASP A 339 -7.80 -4.60 -25.86
CA ASP A 339 -8.38 -4.13 -27.14
C ASP A 339 -9.15 -2.79 -26.98
N VAL A 340 -9.15 -2.23 -25.75
CA VAL A 340 -9.84 -0.99 -25.41
C VAL A 340 -8.89 0.00 -24.75
N SER A 341 -9.30 1.27 -24.66
CA SER A 341 -8.44 2.30 -24.06
C SER A 341 -8.24 2.09 -22.56
N PHE A 342 -7.01 2.30 -22.08
CA PHE A 342 -6.72 2.29 -20.63
C PHE A 342 -7.56 3.29 -19.86
N GLN A 343 -7.90 4.45 -20.49
CA GLN A 343 -8.72 5.47 -19.85
C GLN A 343 -10.14 4.98 -19.55
N ALA A 344 -10.76 4.21 -20.45
CA ALA A 344 -12.10 3.66 -20.24
C ALA A 344 -12.11 2.67 -19.05
N VAL A 345 -11.10 1.79 -18.98
CA VAL A 345 -10.93 0.87 -17.85
C VAL A 345 -10.76 1.63 -16.55
N GLU A 346 -9.86 2.61 -16.51
CA GLU A 346 -9.64 3.40 -15.30
C GLU A 346 -10.87 4.21 -14.89
N ALA A 347 -11.64 4.73 -15.84
CA ALA A 347 -12.89 5.44 -15.57
C ALA A 347 -13.88 4.55 -14.82
N ALA A 348 -14.08 3.32 -15.28
CA ALA A 348 -14.95 2.35 -14.59
C ALA A 348 -14.42 1.99 -13.19
N LEU A 349 -13.13 1.77 -13.08
CA LEU A 349 -12.51 1.38 -11.81
C LEU A 349 -12.54 2.51 -10.76
N ARG A 350 -12.61 3.79 -11.17
CA ARG A 350 -12.75 4.94 -10.26
C ARG A 350 -14.04 4.93 -9.44
N GLU A 351 -15.07 4.25 -9.91
CA GLU A 351 -16.34 4.10 -9.18
C GLU A 351 -16.24 3.11 -8.02
N LEU A 352 -15.16 2.32 -7.95
CA LEU A 352 -14.92 1.42 -6.83
C LEU A 352 -14.41 2.19 -5.60
N PRO A 353 -14.64 1.66 -4.38
CA PRO A 353 -14.36 2.38 -3.14
C PRO A 353 -12.92 2.88 -3.00
N LYS A 354 -11.95 2.02 -3.27
CA LYS A 354 -10.53 2.37 -3.17
C LYS A 354 -9.71 1.55 -4.13
N ILE A 355 -8.85 2.22 -4.89
CA ILE A 355 -8.09 1.59 -5.97
C ILE A 355 -6.69 2.18 -6.10
N TRP A 356 -5.73 1.29 -6.39
CA TRP A 356 -4.42 1.64 -6.90
C TRP A 356 -4.24 1.05 -8.28
N VAL A 357 -3.78 1.84 -9.23
CA VAL A 357 -3.49 1.39 -10.59
C VAL A 357 -2.03 1.70 -10.91
N TYR A 358 -1.29 0.68 -11.31
CA TYR A 358 0.02 0.80 -11.91
C TYR A 358 -0.10 0.56 -13.41
N LYS A 359 0.19 1.58 -14.22
CA LYS A 359 0.49 1.35 -15.63
C LYS A 359 1.92 0.84 -15.69
N VAL A 360 2.08 -0.33 -16.27
CA VAL A 360 3.36 -1.04 -16.28
C VAL A 360 3.73 -1.42 -17.72
N GLU A 361 5.01 -1.64 -17.93
CA GLU A 361 5.55 -2.16 -19.19
C GLU A 361 6.33 -3.43 -18.87
N ASP A 362 6.02 -4.52 -19.55
CA ASP A 362 6.81 -5.72 -19.47
C ASP A 362 8.18 -5.52 -20.15
N PHE A 363 9.12 -6.44 -19.94
CA PHE A 363 10.46 -6.33 -20.55
C PHE A 363 10.51 -6.63 -22.04
N ARG A 364 9.35 -6.89 -22.68
CA ARG A 364 9.18 -7.01 -24.13
C ARG A 364 8.62 -5.73 -24.74
N GLY A 365 8.20 -4.77 -23.91
CA GLY A 365 7.62 -3.48 -24.30
C GLY A 365 6.10 -3.46 -24.34
N SER A 366 5.41 -4.51 -23.86
CA SER A 366 3.96 -4.53 -23.78
C SER A 366 3.47 -3.74 -22.58
N GLU A 367 2.50 -2.87 -22.80
CA GLU A 367 1.84 -2.10 -21.74
C GLU A 367 0.72 -2.90 -21.10
N GLU A 368 0.63 -2.88 -19.77
CA GLU A 368 -0.35 -3.60 -18.98
C GLU A 368 -0.81 -2.75 -17.78
N LEU A 369 -1.92 -3.15 -17.13
CA LEU A 369 -2.38 -2.54 -15.88
C LEU A 369 -2.34 -3.55 -14.74
N LEU A 370 -1.81 -3.13 -13.60
CA LEU A 370 -1.92 -3.82 -12.33
C LEU A 370 -2.85 -3.00 -11.43
N CYS A 371 -4.05 -3.52 -11.15
CA CYS A 371 -5.08 -2.80 -10.41
C CYS A 371 -5.35 -3.47 -9.07
N TRP A 372 -5.05 -2.76 -7.97
CA TRP A 372 -5.40 -3.17 -6.63
C TRP A 372 -6.74 -2.60 -6.24
N LEU A 373 -7.72 -3.47 -6.00
CA LEU A 373 -9.08 -3.11 -5.62
C LEU A 373 -9.27 -3.43 -4.15
N GLU A 374 -9.57 -2.44 -3.31
CA GLU A 374 -9.94 -2.65 -1.92
C GLU A 374 -11.47 -2.54 -1.78
N LEU A 375 -12.08 -3.60 -1.28
CA LEU A 375 -13.51 -3.88 -1.39
C LEU A 375 -14.13 -4.14 -0.02
N PRO A 376 -15.41 -3.82 0.14
CA PRO A 376 -16.18 -4.28 1.29
C PRO A 376 -16.25 -5.81 1.37
N SER A 377 -16.39 -6.33 2.59
CA SER A 377 -16.54 -7.76 2.84
C SER A 377 -17.71 -8.38 2.05
N GLY A 378 -17.47 -9.56 1.48
CA GLY A 378 -18.46 -10.35 0.75
C GLY A 378 -18.73 -9.88 -0.69
N LEU A 379 -18.04 -8.84 -1.18
CA LEU A 379 -18.25 -8.36 -2.55
C LEU A 379 -17.27 -8.94 -3.58
N THR A 380 -16.15 -9.48 -3.16
CA THR A 380 -15.10 -9.96 -4.07
C THR A 380 -15.64 -11.01 -5.04
N HIS A 381 -16.40 -11.99 -4.56
CA HIS A 381 -16.97 -13.04 -5.44
C HIS A 381 -17.90 -12.47 -6.50
N LYS A 382 -18.80 -11.53 -6.13
CA LYS A 382 -19.71 -10.89 -7.09
C LYS A 382 -18.94 -10.05 -8.10
N LEU A 383 -17.96 -9.28 -7.63
CA LEU A 383 -17.11 -8.45 -8.48
C LEU A 383 -16.29 -9.29 -9.46
N THR A 384 -15.71 -10.41 -9.01
CA THR A 384 -14.97 -11.33 -9.88
C THR A 384 -15.83 -11.80 -11.04
N ARG A 385 -17.06 -12.25 -10.77
CA ARG A 385 -17.99 -12.69 -11.81
C ARG A 385 -18.32 -11.57 -12.80
N VAL A 386 -18.59 -10.35 -12.32
CA VAL A 386 -18.89 -9.22 -13.20
C VAL A 386 -17.65 -8.82 -14.02
N LEU A 387 -16.45 -8.84 -13.43
CA LEU A 387 -15.21 -8.59 -14.15
C LEU A 387 -14.98 -9.63 -15.26
N GLU A 388 -15.26 -10.91 -14.99
CA GLU A 388 -15.21 -11.98 -16.02
C GLU A 388 -16.15 -11.67 -17.18
N GLU A 389 -17.41 -11.32 -16.90
CA GLU A 389 -18.40 -11.01 -17.92
C GLU A 389 -18.05 -9.77 -18.76
N VAL A 390 -17.38 -8.78 -18.16
CA VAL A 390 -17.05 -7.49 -18.81
C VAL A 390 -15.73 -7.55 -19.56
N LEU A 391 -14.70 -8.18 -18.97
CA LEU A 391 -13.33 -8.13 -19.47
C LEU A 391 -12.99 -9.25 -20.45
N ALA A 392 -13.60 -10.44 -20.31
CA ALA A 392 -13.29 -11.56 -21.20
C ALA A 392 -13.38 -11.25 -22.70
N PRO A 393 -14.32 -10.39 -23.18
CA PRO A 393 -14.40 -10.04 -24.60
C PRO A 393 -13.30 -9.06 -25.08
N VAL A 394 -12.66 -8.30 -24.16
CA VAL A 394 -11.85 -7.12 -24.50
C VAL A 394 -10.42 -7.13 -23.93
N ALA A 395 -10.10 -8.12 -23.10
CA ALA A 395 -8.78 -8.21 -22.48
C ALA A 395 -8.44 -9.64 -22.10
N LYS A 396 -7.16 -9.95 -22.10
CA LYS A 396 -6.61 -11.06 -21.34
C LYS A 396 -6.36 -10.57 -19.92
N TYR A 397 -6.81 -11.31 -18.91
CA TYR A 397 -6.71 -10.86 -17.52
C TYR A 397 -6.39 -12.01 -16.57
N SER A 398 -5.85 -11.64 -15.42
CA SER A 398 -5.63 -12.53 -14.28
C SER A 398 -6.15 -11.87 -13.00
N LEU A 399 -6.79 -12.65 -12.14
CA LEU A 399 -7.34 -12.19 -10.87
C LEU A 399 -6.72 -12.96 -9.71
N TYR A 400 -6.26 -12.23 -8.69
CA TYR A 400 -5.65 -12.80 -7.49
C TYR A 400 -6.23 -12.14 -6.24
N PHE A 401 -6.50 -12.94 -5.22
CA PHE A 401 -6.84 -12.45 -3.89
C PHE A 401 -5.57 -12.10 -3.12
N ARG A 402 -5.54 -10.97 -2.46
CA ARG A 402 -4.41 -10.56 -1.63
C ARG A 402 -4.55 -11.16 -0.24
N GLY A 403 -3.59 -11.97 0.18
CA GLY A 403 -3.52 -12.54 1.52
C GLY A 403 -2.97 -11.56 2.54
N TYR A 404 -1.83 -10.94 2.27
CA TYR A 404 -1.24 -9.90 3.10
C TYR A 404 -0.46 -8.87 2.28
N HIS A 405 -0.15 -7.75 2.91
CA HIS A 405 0.65 -6.68 2.32
C HIS A 405 1.64 -6.13 3.36
N LEU A 406 2.90 -6.03 2.97
CA LEU A 406 3.93 -5.26 3.66
C LEU A 406 4.48 -4.24 2.68
N GLY A 407 4.66 -2.99 3.11
CA GLY A 407 5.21 -2.02 2.19
C GLY A 407 5.63 -0.69 2.80
N SER A 408 6.55 -0.04 2.10
CA SER A 408 6.95 1.35 2.28
C SER A 408 6.92 2.05 0.94
N SER A 409 6.80 3.38 0.94
CA SER A 409 6.77 4.14 -0.31
C SER A 409 8.15 4.29 -0.96
N LEU A 410 9.22 4.23 -0.15
CA LEU A 410 10.61 4.44 -0.56
C LEU A 410 11.57 3.48 0.15
N PRO A 411 12.72 3.16 -0.46
CA PRO A 411 13.78 2.44 0.22
C PRO A 411 14.40 3.30 1.34
N SER A 412 15.13 2.65 2.25
CA SER A 412 15.76 3.35 3.37
C SER A 412 16.65 4.51 2.89
N PRO A 413 16.50 5.72 3.45
CA PRO A 413 17.36 6.86 3.13
C PRO A 413 18.86 6.59 3.39
N SER A 414 19.21 5.64 4.25
CA SER A 414 20.60 5.24 4.52
C SER A 414 21.34 4.67 3.29
N LEU A 415 20.57 4.25 2.26
CA LEU A 415 21.12 3.79 0.99
C LEU A 415 21.53 4.95 0.05
N TYR A 416 21.27 6.19 0.42
CA TYR A 416 21.67 7.36 -0.36
C TYR A 416 23.03 7.89 0.06
N ASN A 417 23.95 8.04 -0.89
CA ASN A 417 25.28 8.61 -0.66
C ASN A 417 25.24 10.13 -0.87
N GLY A 418 25.23 10.90 0.23
CA GLY A 418 25.16 12.35 0.16
C GLY A 418 26.39 13.02 -0.49
N LYS A 419 27.58 12.42 -0.42
CA LYS A 419 28.79 12.95 -1.08
C LYS A 419 28.72 12.81 -2.60
N LYS A 420 28.18 11.65 -3.09
CA LYS A 420 28.03 11.38 -4.51
C LYS A 420 26.67 11.86 -5.06
N LYS A 421 25.77 12.33 -4.20
CA LYS A 421 24.38 12.71 -4.53
C LYS A 421 23.66 11.62 -5.35
N SER A 422 23.84 10.36 -4.96
CA SER A 422 23.32 9.21 -5.67
C SER A 422 23.01 8.06 -4.73
N TRP A 423 22.09 7.20 -5.12
CA TRP A 423 21.81 5.95 -4.43
C TRP A 423 22.99 4.99 -4.57
N GLN A 424 23.28 4.26 -3.48
CA GLN A 424 24.29 3.19 -3.51
C GLN A 424 23.75 2.07 -4.39
N PRO A 425 24.52 1.55 -5.35
CA PRO A 425 24.06 0.43 -6.15
C PRO A 425 23.82 -0.80 -5.27
N PRO A 426 22.77 -1.60 -5.51
CA PRO A 426 22.63 -2.90 -4.88
C PRO A 426 23.83 -3.77 -5.31
N GLN A 427 24.44 -4.46 -4.35
CA GLN A 427 25.57 -5.34 -4.67
C GLN A 427 25.00 -6.68 -5.15
N PRO A 428 25.35 -7.14 -6.36
CA PRO A 428 24.99 -8.49 -6.80
C PRO A 428 25.65 -9.53 -5.89
N ALA A 429 25.01 -10.70 -5.74
CA ALA A 429 25.61 -11.80 -4.99
C ALA A 429 26.98 -12.15 -5.59
N ALA A 430 28.00 -12.31 -4.74
CA ALA A 430 29.41 -12.36 -5.15
C ALA A 430 29.81 -13.49 -6.13
N GLU A 431 28.92 -14.40 -6.47
CA GLU A 431 29.29 -15.65 -7.15
C GLU A 431 28.94 -15.79 -8.64
N LYS A 432 28.40 -14.79 -9.33
CA LYS A 432 28.01 -14.98 -10.77
C LYS A 432 28.38 -13.83 -11.70
N LEU A 433 29.52 -13.20 -11.51
CA LEU A 433 30.05 -12.24 -12.49
C LEU A 433 30.81 -12.93 -13.63
N LYS A 434 30.11 -13.74 -14.45
CA LYS A 434 30.51 -13.91 -15.84
C LYS A 434 29.49 -13.19 -16.72
N PRO A 435 29.86 -12.10 -17.41
CA PRO A 435 28.95 -11.41 -18.29
C PRO A 435 28.47 -12.40 -19.36
N SER A 436 27.15 -12.63 -19.39
CA SER A 436 26.55 -13.44 -20.46
C SER A 436 26.71 -12.69 -21.79
N ARG A 437 26.94 -13.41 -22.88
CA ARG A 437 27.12 -12.85 -24.24
C ARG A 437 26.02 -11.91 -24.74
N LEU A 438 24.93 -11.74 -23.98
CA LEU A 438 23.80 -10.86 -24.30
C LEU A 438 24.06 -9.37 -23.99
N GLU A 439 24.98 -9.05 -23.06
CA GLU A 439 25.29 -7.64 -22.75
C GLU A 439 26.16 -6.95 -23.80
N LYS A 440 26.93 -7.72 -24.59
CA LYS A 440 27.78 -7.16 -25.67
C LYS A 440 27.04 -6.70 -26.94
N LYS A 441 25.75 -7.02 -27.08
CA LYS A 441 24.95 -6.63 -28.25
C LYS A 441 24.08 -5.39 -28.10
N ARG A 442 24.06 -4.76 -26.91
CA ARG A 442 23.22 -3.56 -26.65
C ARG A 442 24.02 -2.29 -26.34
N SER A 443 25.34 -2.30 -26.53
CA SER A 443 26.21 -1.13 -26.43
C SER A 443 26.84 -0.75 -27.79
N LEU A 444 26.18 -1.07 -28.89
CA LEU A 444 26.47 -0.53 -30.21
C LEU A 444 25.23 0.15 -30.76
#